data_b39af9ebbda42116281963bc134faf86
#
_entry.id   b39af9ebbda42116281963bc134faf86
#
_cell.length_a   1.000
_cell.length_b   1.000
_cell.length_c   1.000
_cell.angle_alpha   90.00
_cell.angle_beta   90.00
_cell.angle_gamma   90.00
#
_symmetry.space_group_name_H-M   'P 1'
#
loop_
_entity.id
_entity.type
_entity.pdbx_description
1 polymer ?
#
loop_
_entity_poly.entity_id
_entity_poly.type
_entity_poly.pdbx_seq_one_letter_code
_entity_poly.pdbx_strand_id
1 'polypeptide(L)'
;MGSSPDIGTLESDYVACGFDALPGWAEDDHLAAFRAFLSSCPPHAVRIARTIHGPLPFQEALALGADIRPDEARKFFETHFEPFCRQAPRVQGFVTGYYEPILLGALERSDRFNVPVYG
;
A
#
# COMPACT_ATOMS: atom_id res chain seq x y z
N MET A 1 29.49 4.10 -22.96
CA MET A 1 29.18 2.77 -22.42
C MET A 1 28.45 2.95 -21.09
N GLY A 2 27.16 2.86 -21.10
CA GLY A 2 26.33 2.95 -19.87
C GLY A 2 26.37 1.62 -19.16
N SER A 3 26.95 1.55 -17.96
CA SER A 3 26.72 0.43 -17.04
C SER A 3 25.26 0.50 -16.59
N SER A 4 24.46 -0.51 -16.91
CA SER A 4 23.14 -0.66 -16.29
C SER A 4 23.33 -0.72 -14.77
N PRO A 5 22.52 -0.02 -13.96
CA PRO A 5 22.59 -0.18 -12.52
C PRO A 5 22.33 -1.64 -12.20
N ASP A 6 23.24 -2.23 -11.46
CA ASP A 6 23.19 -3.62 -11.04
C ASP A 6 21.98 -3.81 -10.10
N ILE A 7 20.91 -4.37 -10.63
CA ILE A 7 19.67 -4.62 -9.88
C ILE A 7 19.91 -5.61 -8.72
N GLY A 8 20.98 -6.40 -8.80
CA GLY A 8 21.37 -7.38 -7.78
C GLY A 8 21.80 -6.78 -6.44
N THR A 9 22.17 -5.48 -6.39
CA THR A 9 22.63 -4.83 -5.16
C THR A 9 21.48 -4.39 -4.23
N LEU A 10 20.26 -4.24 -4.76
CA LEU A 10 19.10 -3.81 -3.97
C LEU A 10 18.51 -4.93 -3.09
N GLU A 11 18.62 -6.19 -3.51
CA GLU A 11 18.10 -7.33 -2.75
C GLU A 11 18.92 -7.62 -1.48
N SER A 12 20.21 -7.27 -1.46
CA SER A 12 21.10 -7.52 -0.31
C SER A 12 20.90 -6.55 0.87
N ASP A 13 20.20 -5.43 0.65
CA ASP A 13 20.00 -4.40 1.67
C ASP A 13 18.79 -4.69 2.60
N TYR A 14 17.95 -5.65 2.25
CA TYR A 14 16.75 -6.00 2.99
C TYR A 14 16.87 -7.37 3.64
N VAL A 15 16.56 -7.45 4.93
CA VAL A 15 16.55 -8.70 5.69
C VAL A 15 15.18 -8.87 6.33
N ALA A 16 14.64 -10.08 6.24
CA ALA A 16 13.40 -10.41 6.93
C ALA A 16 13.58 -10.19 8.44
N CYS A 17 12.59 -9.55 9.05
CA CYS A 17 12.58 -9.28 10.49
C CYS A 17 11.22 -9.66 11.08
N GLY A 18 11.13 -9.74 12.41
CA GLY A 18 9.84 -9.89 13.08
C GLY A 18 9.11 -8.56 13.17
N PHE A 19 7.80 -8.60 13.35
CA PHE A 19 7.00 -7.39 13.59
C PHE A 19 7.40 -6.67 14.87
N ASP A 20 7.90 -7.39 15.87
CA ASP A 20 8.45 -6.86 17.12
C ASP A 20 9.72 -6.02 16.92
N ALA A 21 10.42 -6.23 15.81
CA ALA A 21 11.58 -5.42 15.44
C ALA A 21 11.20 -4.08 14.75
N LEU A 22 9.93 -3.88 14.41
CA LEU A 22 9.45 -2.64 13.81
C LEU A 22 9.14 -1.62 14.90
N PRO A 23 9.85 -0.48 14.97
CA PRO A 23 9.56 0.56 15.94
C PRO A 23 8.13 1.07 15.81
N GLY A 24 7.39 1.10 16.92
CA GLY A 24 6.02 1.60 16.97
C GLY A 24 4.94 0.64 16.46
N TRP A 25 5.29 -0.57 16.04
CA TRP A 25 4.30 -1.54 15.53
C TRP A 25 3.19 -1.85 16.53
N ALA A 26 3.53 -2.04 17.80
CA ALA A 26 2.56 -2.41 18.83
C ALA A 26 1.53 -1.31 19.13
N GLU A 27 1.92 -0.05 18.95
CA GLU A 27 1.12 1.14 19.24
C GLU A 27 0.44 1.75 18.01
N ASP A 28 0.67 1.17 16.81
CA ASP A 28 0.14 1.70 15.56
C ASP A 28 -1.37 1.49 15.42
N ASP A 29 -2.01 2.35 14.63
CA ASP A 29 -3.43 2.22 14.28
C ASP A 29 -3.63 1.22 13.14
N HIS A 30 -3.54 -0.07 13.49
CA HIS A 30 -3.69 -1.16 12.53
C HIS A 30 -5.08 -1.18 11.87
N LEU A 31 -6.12 -0.67 12.55
CA LEU A 31 -7.45 -0.60 11.97
C LEU A 31 -7.54 0.45 10.87
N ALA A 32 -6.95 1.62 11.07
CA ALA A 32 -6.85 2.63 10.01
C ALA A 32 -6.05 2.12 8.82
N ALA A 33 -4.92 1.46 9.08
CA ALA A 33 -4.10 0.83 8.03
C ALA A 33 -4.88 -0.25 7.27
N PHE A 34 -5.64 -1.09 7.97
CA PHE A 34 -6.46 -2.13 7.34
C PHE A 34 -7.56 -1.55 6.45
N ARG A 35 -8.23 -0.49 6.91
CA ARG A 35 -9.26 0.20 6.11
C ARG A 35 -8.68 0.85 4.86
N ALA A 36 -7.49 1.43 4.96
CA ALA A 36 -6.77 1.96 3.80
C ALA A 36 -6.39 0.83 2.82
N PHE A 37 -5.90 -0.30 3.33
CA PHE A 37 -5.60 -1.49 2.52
C PHE A 37 -6.86 -2.01 1.82
N LEU A 38 -7.97 -2.16 2.56
CA LEU A 38 -9.25 -2.63 2.02
C LEU A 38 -9.78 -1.69 0.91
N SER A 39 -9.64 -0.38 1.07
CA SER A 39 -10.06 0.60 0.05
C SER A 39 -9.22 0.54 -1.22
N SER A 40 -7.98 0.07 -1.13
CA SER A 40 -7.09 -0.12 -2.28
C SER A 40 -7.32 -1.47 -3.00
N CYS A 41 -8.15 -2.36 -2.44
CA CYS A 41 -8.50 -3.63 -3.07
C CYS A 41 -9.48 -3.40 -4.22
N PRO A 42 -9.05 -3.45 -5.48
CA PRO A 42 -9.99 -3.23 -6.59
C PRO A 42 -10.96 -4.42 -6.71
N PRO A 43 -12.21 -4.19 -7.17
CA PRO A 43 -13.20 -5.26 -7.34
C PRO A 43 -12.72 -6.41 -8.24
N HIS A 44 -11.74 -6.14 -9.10
CA HIS A 44 -11.14 -7.13 -9.99
C HIS A 44 -9.86 -7.77 -9.40
N ALA A 45 -9.41 -7.38 -8.21
CA ALA A 45 -8.26 -7.99 -7.53
C ALA A 45 -8.46 -9.50 -7.31
N VAL A 46 -9.72 -9.92 -7.13
CA VAL A 46 -10.10 -11.34 -7.11
C VAL A 46 -9.68 -12.07 -8.40
N ARG A 47 -9.63 -11.36 -9.53
CA ARG A 47 -9.23 -11.95 -10.83
C ARG A 47 -7.72 -12.02 -10.97
N ILE A 48 -6.98 -11.03 -10.47
CA ILE A 48 -5.51 -11.02 -10.44
C ILE A 48 -5.00 -12.09 -9.46
N ALA A 49 -5.69 -12.27 -8.35
CA ALA A 49 -5.39 -13.28 -7.35
C ALA A 49 -5.37 -14.72 -7.90
N ARG A 50 -6.11 -15.00 -8.94
CA ARG A 50 -6.13 -16.32 -9.59
C ARG A 50 -4.88 -16.63 -10.42
N THR A 51 -4.10 -15.62 -10.75
CA THR A 51 -2.92 -15.73 -11.61
C THR A 51 -1.62 -15.88 -10.81
N ILE A 52 -1.65 -15.56 -9.51
CA ILE A 52 -0.50 -15.67 -8.61
C ILE A 52 -0.78 -16.81 -7.62
N HIS A 53 0.16 -17.74 -7.50
CA HIS A 53 0.04 -18.90 -6.62
C HIS A 53 -0.02 -18.50 -5.14
N GLY A 54 -1.19 -18.67 -4.51
CA GLY A 54 -1.40 -18.49 -3.08
C GLY A 54 -2.68 -17.71 -2.73
N PRO A 55 -3.19 -17.86 -1.50
CA PRO A 55 -4.26 -17.02 -1.00
C PRO A 55 -3.74 -15.60 -0.85
N LEU A 56 -4.22 -14.71 -1.71
CA LEU A 56 -3.82 -13.31 -1.63
C LEU A 56 -4.53 -12.64 -0.45
N PRO A 57 -3.84 -11.77 0.30
CA PRO A 57 -4.40 -11.04 1.44
C PRO A 57 -5.60 -10.18 1.06
N PHE A 58 -5.77 -9.81 -0.21
CA PHE A 58 -6.94 -9.09 -0.71
C PHE A 58 -8.26 -9.84 -0.55
N GLN A 59 -8.28 -11.14 -0.77
CA GLN A 59 -9.49 -11.96 -0.60
C GLN A 59 -9.91 -12.03 0.86
N GLU A 60 -8.94 -12.23 1.73
CA GLU A 60 -9.17 -12.28 3.17
C GLU A 60 -9.65 -10.92 3.69
N ALA A 61 -9.03 -9.82 3.26
CA ALA A 61 -9.44 -8.47 3.63
C ALA A 61 -10.88 -8.16 3.20
N LEU A 62 -11.25 -8.54 1.97
CA LEU A 62 -12.61 -8.37 1.47
C LEU A 62 -13.63 -9.23 2.23
N ALA A 63 -13.25 -10.44 2.63
CA ALA A 63 -14.10 -11.32 3.43
C ALA A 63 -14.30 -10.79 4.87
N LEU A 64 -13.28 -10.21 5.48
CA LEU A 64 -13.34 -9.61 6.80
C LEU A 64 -14.19 -8.32 6.82
N GLY A 65 -14.10 -7.51 5.75
CA GLY A 65 -14.81 -6.23 5.66
C GLY A 65 -14.25 -5.15 6.59
N ALA A 66 -14.88 -3.98 6.59
CA ALA A 66 -14.38 -2.78 7.28
C ALA A 66 -14.66 -2.72 8.79
N ASP A 67 -15.55 -3.59 9.29
CA ASP A 67 -16.07 -3.55 10.66
C ASP A 67 -15.35 -4.54 11.61
N ILE A 68 -14.07 -4.78 11.36
CA ILE A 68 -13.24 -5.61 12.25
C ILE A 68 -12.69 -4.80 13.41
N ARG A 69 -12.23 -5.50 14.45
CA ARG A 69 -11.61 -4.90 15.63
C ARG A 69 -10.12 -4.59 15.37
N PRO A 70 -9.51 -3.66 16.14
CA PRO A 70 -8.09 -3.33 15.99
C PRO A 70 -7.14 -4.53 16.13
N ASP A 71 -7.44 -5.45 17.06
CA ASP A 71 -6.65 -6.67 17.25
C ASP A 71 -6.75 -7.65 16.06
N GLU A 72 -7.91 -7.72 15.40
CA GLU A 72 -8.10 -8.50 14.18
C GLU A 72 -7.36 -7.89 12.99
N ALA A 73 -7.36 -6.56 12.88
CA ALA A 73 -6.59 -5.85 11.86
C ALA A 73 -5.08 -6.09 12.02
N ARG A 74 -4.57 -6.00 13.24
CA ARG A 74 -3.17 -6.33 13.54
C ARG A 74 -2.84 -7.78 13.15
N LYS A 75 -3.67 -8.73 13.59
CA LYS A 75 -3.50 -10.15 13.27
C LYS A 75 -3.52 -10.42 11.77
N PHE A 76 -4.37 -9.70 11.02
CA PHE A 76 -4.40 -9.78 9.56
C PHE A 76 -3.03 -9.49 8.96
N PHE A 77 -2.39 -8.37 9.32
CA PHE A 77 -1.07 -8.03 8.81
C PHE A 77 -0.01 -9.02 9.25
N GLU A 78 0.00 -9.43 10.51
CA GLU A 78 0.96 -10.39 11.05
C GLU A 78 0.83 -11.79 10.43
N THR A 79 -0.35 -12.13 9.88
CA THR A 79 -0.60 -13.42 9.24
C THR A 79 -0.24 -13.42 7.75
N HIS A 80 -0.50 -12.31 7.07
CA HIS A 80 -0.43 -12.27 5.60
C HIS A 80 0.78 -11.54 5.04
N PHE A 81 1.57 -10.88 5.89
CA PHE A 81 2.74 -10.11 5.47
C PHE A 81 3.98 -10.50 6.25
N GLU A 82 5.12 -10.35 5.63
CA GLU A 82 6.43 -10.50 6.24
C GLU A 82 7.18 -9.16 6.15
N PRO A 83 7.59 -8.57 7.27
CA PRO A 83 8.34 -7.33 7.25
C PRO A 83 9.80 -7.55 6.87
N PHE A 84 10.35 -6.59 6.12
CA PHE A 84 11.76 -6.54 5.77
C PHE A 84 12.39 -5.27 6.31
N CYS A 85 13.46 -5.43 7.06
CA CYS A 85 14.23 -4.33 7.61
C CYS A 85 15.41 -4.02 6.69
N ARG A 86 15.61 -2.74 6.38
CA ARG A 86 16.76 -2.30 5.61
C ARG A 86 17.99 -2.21 6.50
N GLN A 87 19.06 -2.91 6.14
CA GLN A 87 20.32 -2.95 6.89
C GLN A 87 21.34 -1.90 6.45
N ALA A 88 21.04 -1.08 5.46
CA ALA A 88 21.98 -0.08 4.97
C ALA A 88 22.36 0.94 6.05
N PRO A 89 23.63 1.43 6.07
CA PRO A 89 24.06 2.38 7.07
C PRO A 89 23.21 3.64 7.00
N ARG A 90 22.59 3.98 8.12
CA ARG A 90 21.83 5.20 8.47
C ARG A 90 21.49 6.12 7.29
N VAL A 91 20.75 5.64 6.34
CA VAL A 91 20.08 6.53 5.39
C VAL A 91 18.80 6.99 6.08
N GLN A 92 18.72 8.29 6.33
CA GLN A 92 17.49 8.88 6.84
C GLN A 92 16.36 8.58 5.85
N GLY A 93 15.30 7.94 6.33
CA GLY A 93 14.12 7.66 5.51
C GLY A 93 13.49 8.97 5.04
N PHE A 94 13.01 8.98 3.82
CA PHE A 94 12.27 10.10 3.26
C PHE A 94 10.85 9.64 2.94
N VAL A 95 9.86 10.31 3.53
CA VAL A 95 8.44 10.04 3.31
C VAL A 95 7.82 11.25 2.62
N THR A 96 7.12 11.02 1.53
CA THR A 96 6.33 12.03 0.86
C THR A 96 4.87 11.62 0.81
N GLY A 97 3.99 12.60 0.69
CA GLY A 97 2.58 12.37 0.45
C GLY A 97 2.10 13.24 -0.70
N TYR A 98 1.10 12.79 -1.41
CA TYR A 98 0.36 13.59 -2.37
C TYR A 98 -1.11 13.49 -2.07
N TYR A 99 -1.83 14.50 -2.49
CA TYR A 99 -3.27 14.48 -2.45
C TYR A 99 -3.80 14.70 -3.86
N GLU A 100 -4.97 14.16 -4.13
CA GLU A 100 -5.68 14.33 -5.38
C GLU A 100 -6.73 15.42 -5.18
N PRO A 101 -6.54 16.64 -5.71
CA PRO A 101 -7.54 17.70 -5.60
C PRO A 101 -8.76 17.35 -6.44
N ILE A 102 -9.95 17.50 -5.85
CA ILE A 102 -11.21 17.34 -6.56
C ILE A 102 -11.59 18.67 -7.14
N LEU A 103 -11.68 18.75 -8.48
CA LEU A 103 -12.16 19.91 -9.20
C LEU A 103 -13.56 19.63 -9.73
N LEU A 104 -14.44 20.57 -9.56
CA LEU A 104 -15.74 20.55 -10.21
C LEU A 104 -15.55 20.90 -11.69
N GLY A 105 -16.12 20.08 -12.56
CA GLY A 105 -16.07 20.28 -14.01
C GLY A 105 -17.43 20.09 -14.65
N ALA A 106 -17.52 20.43 -15.94
CA ALA A 106 -18.67 20.15 -16.79
C ALA A 106 -18.19 19.57 -18.11
N LEU A 107 -19.04 18.76 -18.75
CA LEU A 107 -18.75 18.19 -20.06
C LEU A 107 -18.89 19.23 -21.19
N GLU A 108 -19.64 20.30 -20.93
CA GLU A 108 -19.87 21.39 -21.90
C GLU A 108 -19.26 22.68 -21.38
N ARG A 109 -18.77 23.48 -22.31
CA ARG A 109 -18.23 24.81 -22.01
C ARG A 109 -19.33 25.74 -21.51
N SER A 110 -19.05 26.47 -20.45
CA SER A 110 -19.91 27.55 -19.95
C SER A 110 -19.05 28.71 -19.42
N ASP A 111 -19.65 29.77 -19.01
CA ASP A 111 -18.93 30.92 -18.42
C ASP A 111 -18.18 30.55 -17.15
N ARG A 112 -18.69 29.56 -16.41
CA ARG A 112 -18.06 29.01 -15.20
C ARG A 112 -16.98 27.98 -15.52
N PHE A 113 -17.17 27.18 -16.55
CA PHE A 113 -16.27 26.08 -16.95
C PHE A 113 -15.78 26.37 -18.38
N ASN A 114 -14.80 27.24 -18.50
CA ASN A 114 -14.32 27.75 -19.80
C ASN A 114 -12.89 27.30 -20.14
N VAL A 115 -12.21 26.60 -19.23
CA VAL A 115 -10.88 26.05 -19.46
C VAL A 115 -11.00 24.56 -19.76
N PRO A 116 -10.56 24.11 -20.95
CA PRO A 116 -10.58 22.68 -21.28
C PRO A 116 -9.53 21.90 -20.48
N VAL A 117 -9.92 20.71 -20.02
CA VAL A 117 -8.99 19.70 -19.47
C VAL A 117 -9.10 18.47 -20.36
N TYR A 118 -7.96 18.04 -20.88
CA TYR A 118 -7.87 16.87 -21.75
C TYR A 118 -7.50 15.64 -20.90
N GLY A 119 -8.25 14.55 -21.08
CA GLY A 119 -7.99 13.25 -20.47
C GLY A 119 -7.22 12.31 -21.41
#